data_202fafa4f992f9d48875b23452963d7f
#
_entry.id   202fafa4f992f9d48875b23452963d7f
#
_cell.length_a   1.000
_cell.length_b   1.000
_cell.length_c   1.000
_cell.angle_alpha   90.00
_cell.angle_beta   90.00
_cell.angle_gamma   90.00
#
_symmetry.space_group_name_H-M   'P 1'
#
loop_
_entity.id
_entity.type
_entity.pdbx_description
1 polymer ?
#
loop_
_entity_poly.entity_id
_entity_poly.type
_entity_poly.pdbx_seq_one_letter_code
_entity_poly.pdbx_strand_id
1 'polypeptide(L)'
;MVYVPIAAGLVAALCWGTADYLSRSQSQKLGYYKTVLYSQIVTLVIVVALVPLVDPVPVLAAAPVLALAAAGLLNLAAFVLLYRAYHRGVVSVVAPIAYTYPAITSVLSVVILGTVISSGEVLAIGGIIAGVLLLSTRFSELRSLVSGQGSANLTAGVGSALGSSVIFGGIYIVIGYAAPLVSITIPVLMLRAVAASAGFALAPVLKQDVRPSRMALSWKIIIMGALEAAGFLAFTYGILSASGALPILAAIGGMGGAVAASYGLVFLKERLEPNQIAGIVLALVGVFTLLYLGG
;
A
#
# COMPACT_ATOMS: atom_id res chain seq x y z
N MET A 1 15.87 8.57 -16.53
CA MET A 1 16.59 7.94 -15.39
C MET A 1 15.58 7.20 -14.54
N VAL A 2 15.56 5.86 -14.58
CA VAL A 2 14.58 5.01 -13.87
C VAL A 2 15.04 4.64 -12.46
N TYR A 3 16.31 4.88 -12.12
CA TYR A 3 16.87 4.50 -10.81
C TYR A 3 16.17 5.14 -9.60
N VAL A 4 15.79 6.43 -9.71
CA VAL A 4 15.12 7.14 -8.61
C VAL A 4 13.72 6.57 -8.35
N PRO A 5 12.84 6.37 -9.35
CA PRO A 5 11.57 5.67 -9.15
C PRO A 5 11.72 4.27 -8.55
N ILE A 6 12.72 3.49 -8.99
CA ILE A 6 12.97 2.15 -8.45
C ILE A 6 13.36 2.23 -6.97
N ALA A 7 14.33 3.09 -6.62
CA ALA A 7 14.74 3.27 -5.24
C ALA A 7 13.57 3.76 -4.35
N ALA A 8 12.80 4.72 -4.83
CA ALA A 8 11.62 5.24 -4.14
C ALA A 8 10.54 4.15 -3.95
N GLY A 9 10.31 3.33 -4.96
CA GLY A 9 9.42 2.17 -4.88
C GLY A 9 9.87 1.13 -3.86
N LEU A 10 11.18 0.84 -3.79
CA LEU A 10 11.75 -0.07 -2.79
C LEU A 10 11.60 0.47 -1.36
N VAL A 11 11.85 1.76 -1.16
CA VAL A 11 11.60 2.42 0.14
C VAL A 11 10.14 2.32 0.52
N ALA A 12 9.23 2.61 -0.42
CA ALA A 12 7.80 2.47 -0.19
C ALA A 12 7.41 1.03 0.16
N ALA A 13 7.93 0.03 -0.56
CA ALA A 13 7.68 -1.39 -0.30
C ALA A 13 8.13 -1.82 1.11
N LEU A 14 9.33 -1.43 1.53
CA LEU A 14 9.85 -1.72 2.87
C LEU A 14 8.99 -1.06 3.95
N CYS A 15 8.66 0.20 3.77
CA CYS A 15 7.85 0.97 4.71
C CYS A 15 6.43 0.38 4.85
N TRP A 16 5.73 0.20 3.74
CA TRP A 16 4.35 -0.31 3.78
C TRP A 16 4.26 -1.76 4.23
N GLY A 17 5.17 -2.63 3.74
CA GLY A 17 5.19 -4.02 4.18
C GLY A 17 5.45 -4.17 5.69
N THR A 18 6.32 -3.32 6.26
CA THR A 18 6.57 -3.29 7.71
C THR A 18 5.35 -2.75 8.47
N ALA A 19 4.73 -1.67 7.97
CA ALA A 19 3.51 -1.11 8.56
C ALA A 19 2.37 -2.13 8.57
N ASP A 20 2.17 -2.85 7.46
CA ASP A 20 1.14 -3.88 7.31
C ASP A 20 1.36 -5.07 8.25
N TYR A 21 2.62 -5.52 8.41
CA TYR A 21 2.94 -6.54 9.39
C TYR A 21 2.56 -6.11 10.82
N LEU A 22 2.88 -4.87 11.19
CA LEU A 22 2.51 -4.32 12.50
C LEU A 22 0.99 -4.13 12.65
N SER A 23 0.30 -3.76 11.56
CA SER A 23 -1.15 -3.47 11.56
C SER A 23 -1.99 -4.66 11.99
N ARG A 24 -1.59 -5.89 11.62
CA ARG A 24 -2.27 -7.11 12.03
C ARG A 24 -2.38 -7.20 13.55
N SER A 25 -1.25 -7.08 14.23
CA SER A 25 -1.22 -7.21 15.69
C SER A 25 -1.96 -6.08 16.40
N GLN A 26 -1.94 -4.86 15.85
CA GLN A 26 -2.64 -3.73 16.41
C GLN A 26 -4.14 -3.79 16.13
N SER A 27 -4.56 -4.22 14.93
CA SER A 27 -5.97 -4.41 14.59
C SER A 27 -6.65 -5.48 15.45
N GLN A 28 -5.91 -6.52 15.86
CA GLN A 28 -6.43 -7.54 16.78
C GLN A 28 -6.61 -7.02 18.21
N LYS A 29 -5.76 -6.08 18.65
CA LYS A 29 -5.79 -5.54 20.02
C LYS A 29 -6.71 -4.34 20.19
N LEU A 30 -6.74 -3.44 19.21
CA LEU A 30 -7.47 -2.16 19.25
C LEU A 30 -8.76 -2.17 18.44
N GLY A 31 -8.95 -3.19 17.58
CA GLY A 31 -9.89 -3.15 16.49
C GLY A 31 -9.31 -2.45 15.26
N TYR A 32 -9.71 -2.93 14.09
CA TYR A 32 -9.17 -2.44 12.81
C TYR A 32 -9.44 -0.95 12.56
N TYR A 33 -10.63 -0.47 12.89
CA TYR A 33 -11.04 0.92 12.63
C TYR A 33 -10.20 1.92 13.44
N LYS A 34 -10.05 1.66 14.74
CA LYS A 34 -9.24 2.49 15.65
C LYS A 34 -7.77 2.48 15.24
N THR A 35 -7.24 1.33 14.83
CA THR A 35 -5.86 1.20 14.33
C THR A 35 -5.64 2.06 13.09
N VAL A 36 -6.58 2.05 12.12
CA VAL A 36 -6.54 2.95 10.95
C VAL A 36 -6.50 4.40 11.39
N LEU A 37 -7.44 4.87 12.19
CA LEU A 37 -7.54 6.29 12.54
C LEU A 37 -6.28 6.81 13.21
N TYR A 38 -5.76 6.08 14.19
CA TYR A 38 -4.58 6.53 14.92
C TYR A 38 -3.30 6.48 14.07
N SER A 39 -3.14 5.51 13.17
CA SER A 39 -2.03 5.52 12.22
C SER A 39 -2.15 6.69 11.23
N GLN A 40 -3.36 7.00 10.74
CA GLN A 40 -3.60 8.15 9.86
C GLN A 40 -3.25 9.49 10.54
N ILE A 41 -3.62 9.66 11.83
CA ILE A 41 -3.28 10.86 12.60
C ILE A 41 -1.77 11.01 12.74
N VAL A 42 -1.07 9.93 13.11
CA VAL A 42 0.38 9.98 13.25
C VAL A 42 1.04 10.35 11.92
N THR A 43 0.61 9.72 10.82
CA THR A 43 1.08 10.08 9.48
C THR A 43 0.81 11.55 9.17
N LEU A 44 -0.40 12.04 9.45
CA LEU A 44 -0.79 13.44 9.23
C LEU A 44 0.11 14.40 10.00
N VAL A 45 0.32 14.16 11.30
CA VAL A 45 1.17 15.01 12.14
C VAL A 45 2.60 15.07 11.62
N ILE A 46 3.16 13.93 11.21
CA ILE A 46 4.51 13.86 10.66
C ILE A 46 4.58 14.63 9.33
N VAL A 47 3.61 14.44 8.43
CA VAL A 47 3.60 15.11 7.13
C VAL A 47 3.42 16.62 7.30
N VAL A 48 2.53 17.08 8.19
CA VAL A 48 2.37 18.51 8.52
C VAL A 48 3.70 19.12 9.00
N ALA A 49 4.43 18.42 9.86
CA ALA A 49 5.74 18.87 10.34
C ALA A 49 6.81 18.92 9.23
N LEU A 50 6.68 18.07 8.19
CA LEU A 50 7.63 18.01 7.08
C LEU A 50 7.30 18.99 5.95
N VAL A 51 6.06 19.49 5.81
CA VAL A 51 5.68 20.46 4.76
C VAL A 51 6.68 21.62 4.66
N PRO A 52 7.00 22.37 5.73
CA PRO A 52 7.88 23.53 5.62
C PRO A 52 9.32 23.19 5.23
N LEU A 53 9.72 21.92 5.39
CA LEU A 53 11.07 21.44 5.08
C LEU A 53 11.17 20.89 3.63
N VAL A 54 10.12 20.26 3.14
CA VAL A 54 10.10 19.56 1.84
C VAL A 54 9.46 20.41 0.75
N ASP A 55 8.37 21.09 1.07
CA ASP A 55 7.60 21.95 0.16
C ASP A 55 7.37 23.32 0.80
N PRO A 56 8.38 24.17 0.92
CA PRO A 56 8.26 25.46 1.63
C PRO A 56 7.22 26.40 0.99
N VAL A 57 6.93 26.24 -0.29
CA VAL A 57 5.88 26.97 -1.02
C VAL A 57 5.03 25.98 -1.80
N PRO A 58 4.08 25.29 -1.16
CA PRO A 58 3.25 24.30 -1.84
C PRO A 58 2.31 24.97 -2.85
N VAL A 59 2.16 24.35 -4.01
CA VAL A 59 1.17 24.77 -5.01
C VAL A 59 -0.18 24.15 -4.67
N LEU A 60 -1.22 24.97 -4.54
CA LEU A 60 -2.57 24.53 -4.20
C LEU A 60 -3.52 24.78 -5.39
N ALA A 61 -3.33 24.05 -6.48
CA ALA A 61 -4.25 24.10 -7.62
C ALA A 61 -5.57 23.42 -7.25
N ALA A 62 -6.70 24.08 -7.50
CA ALA A 62 -8.02 23.65 -7.00
C ALA A 62 -8.42 22.25 -7.49
N ALA A 63 -8.29 21.97 -8.78
CA ALA A 63 -8.72 20.70 -9.36
C ALA A 63 -7.97 19.48 -8.77
N PRO A 64 -6.62 19.43 -8.73
CA PRO A 64 -5.91 18.31 -8.11
C PRO A 64 -6.15 18.22 -6.60
N VAL A 65 -6.32 19.33 -5.88
CA VAL A 65 -6.62 19.34 -4.45
C VAL A 65 -8.00 18.72 -4.20
N LEU A 66 -9.03 19.06 -4.98
CA LEU A 66 -10.36 18.44 -4.87
C LEU A 66 -10.34 16.95 -5.22
N ALA A 67 -9.59 16.55 -6.25
CA ALA A 67 -9.40 15.13 -6.59
C ALA A 67 -8.73 14.36 -5.44
N LEU A 68 -7.69 14.94 -4.82
CA LEU A 68 -7.02 14.36 -3.65
C LEU A 68 -7.93 14.30 -2.43
N ALA A 69 -8.80 15.29 -2.22
CA ALA A 69 -9.78 15.27 -1.14
C ALA A 69 -10.79 14.12 -1.34
N ALA A 70 -11.32 13.94 -2.54
CA ALA A 70 -12.17 12.80 -2.87
C ALA A 70 -11.44 11.46 -2.68
N ALA A 71 -10.19 11.38 -3.15
CA ALA A 71 -9.33 10.21 -2.91
C ALA A 71 -9.07 9.97 -1.41
N GLY A 72 -9.06 10.99 -0.57
CA GLY A 72 -8.95 10.89 0.88
C GLY A 72 -10.10 10.11 1.53
N LEU A 73 -11.34 10.29 1.06
CA LEU A 73 -12.48 9.48 1.50
C LEU A 73 -12.31 8.01 1.08
N LEU A 74 -11.89 7.79 -0.16
CA LEU A 74 -11.59 6.45 -0.66
C LEU A 74 -10.42 5.81 0.10
N ASN A 75 -9.41 6.61 0.49
CA ASN A 75 -8.27 6.15 1.27
C ASN A 75 -8.70 5.63 2.65
N LEU A 76 -9.63 6.31 3.34
CA LEU A 76 -10.22 5.78 4.56
C LEU A 76 -10.86 4.42 4.33
N ALA A 77 -11.71 4.30 3.29
CA ALA A 77 -12.39 3.05 2.97
C ALA A 77 -11.39 1.94 2.64
N ALA A 78 -10.36 2.24 1.85
CA ALA A 78 -9.31 1.28 1.48
C ALA A 78 -8.57 0.73 2.70
N PHE A 79 -8.11 1.61 3.61
CA PHE A 79 -7.41 1.19 4.83
C PHE A 79 -8.33 0.45 5.81
N VAL A 80 -9.59 0.88 5.96
CA VAL A 80 -10.57 0.17 6.79
C VAL A 80 -10.80 -1.24 6.25
N LEU A 81 -10.94 -1.40 4.93
CA LEU A 81 -11.08 -2.71 4.29
C LEU A 81 -9.81 -3.55 4.43
N LEU A 82 -8.63 -2.96 4.23
CA LEU A 82 -7.34 -3.65 4.37
C LEU A 82 -7.13 -4.17 5.79
N TYR A 83 -7.28 -3.31 6.81
CA TYR A 83 -7.05 -3.71 8.18
C TYR A 83 -8.15 -4.65 8.71
N ARG A 84 -9.39 -4.51 8.20
CA ARG A 84 -10.45 -5.49 8.44
C ARG A 84 -10.12 -6.84 7.82
N ALA A 85 -9.51 -6.85 6.64
CA ALA A 85 -9.05 -8.08 6.00
C ALA A 85 -7.97 -8.77 6.84
N TYR A 86 -6.96 -8.04 7.30
CA TYR A 86 -5.92 -8.57 8.20
C TYR A 86 -6.45 -8.97 9.59
N HIS A 87 -7.48 -8.30 10.07
CA HIS A 87 -8.12 -8.66 11.35
C HIS A 87 -8.88 -9.98 11.28
N ARG A 88 -9.55 -10.25 10.16
CA ARG A 88 -10.46 -11.40 10.00
C ARG A 88 -9.85 -12.58 9.28
N GLY A 89 -8.93 -12.31 8.36
CA GLY A 89 -8.40 -13.30 7.43
C GLY A 89 -7.04 -13.85 7.81
N VAL A 90 -6.65 -14.91 7.11
CA VAL A 90 -5.29 -15.45 7.15
C VAL A 90 -4.41 -14.61 6.23
N VAL A 91 -3.27 -14.11 6.75
CA VAL A 91 -2.42 -13.14 6.03
C VAL A 91 -1.90 -13.71 4.71
N SER A 92 -1.52 -14.97 4.68
CA SER A 92 -1.04 -15.66 3.47
C SER A 92 -2.07 -15.76 2.34
N VAL A 93 -3.37 -15.53 2.64
CA VAL A 93 -4.44 -15.46 1.63
C VAL A 93 -4.81 -14.00 1.34
N VAL A 94 -4.92 -13.18 2.39
CA VAL A 94 -5.40 -11.80 2.29
C VAL A 94 -4.34 -10.86 1.68
N ALA A 95 -3.05 -11.01 2.07
CA ALA A 95 -1.99 -10.13 1.59
C ALA A 95 -1.79 -10.21 0.08
N PRO A 96 -1.67 -11.39 -0.56
CA PRO A 96 -1.56 -11.46 -2.03
C PRO A 96 -2.69 -10.73 -2.74
N ILE A 97 -3.92 -10.88 -2.24
CA ILE A 97 -5.11 -10.26 -2.83
C ILE A 97 -5.05 -8.73 -2.65
N ALA A 98 -4.72 -8.24 -1.46
CA ALA A 98 -4.59 -6.81 -1.21
C ALA A 98 -3.51 -6.17 -2.08
N TYR A 99 -2.42 -6.90 -2.34
CA TYR A 99 -1.31 -6.45 -3.18
C TYR A 99 -1.49 -6.73 -4.68
N THR A 100 -2.71 -6.94 -5.17
CA THR A 100 -3.01 -6.91 -6.62
C THR A 100 -3.21 -5.49 -7.16
N TYR A 101 -3.30 -4.46 -6.30
CA TYR A 101 -3.47 -3.05 -6.71
C TYR A 101 -2.43 -2.55 -7.74
N PRO A 102 -1.16 -3.02 -7.77
CA PRO A 102 -0.20 -2.55 -8.77
C PRO A 102 -0.61 -2.91 -10.19
N ALA A 103 -1.22 -4.08 -10.39
CA ALA A 103 -1.75 -4.46 -11.71
C ALA A 103 -2.86 -3.51 -12.15
N ILE A 104 -3.77 -3.18 -11.23
CA ILE A 104 -4.87 -2.22 -11.46
C ILE A 104 -4.30 -0.84 -11.77
N THR A 105 -3.36 -0.35 -10.96
CA THR A 105 -2.71 0.95 -11.17
C THR A 105 -1.98 0.99 -12.52
N SER A 106 -1.24 -0.06 -12.89
CA SER A 106 -0.50 -0.11 -14.16
C SER A 106 -1.44 -0.04 -15.36
N VAL A 107 -2.52 -0.82 -15.36
CA VAL A 107 -3.51 -0.78 -16.43
C VAL A 107 -4.19 0.59 -16.50
N LEU A 108 -4.65 1.11 -15.37
CA LEU A 108 -5.33 2.40 -15.32
C LEU A 108 -4.40 3.56 -15.70
N SER A 109 -3.09 3.48 -15.41
CA SER A 109 -2.15 4.54 -15.79
C SER A 109 -1.98 4.63 -17.30
N VAL A 110 -1.99 3.51 -18.00
CA VAL A 110 -1.98 3.49 -19.48
C VAL A 110 -3.29 4.06 -20.03
N VAL A 111 -4.43 3.59 -19.51
CA VAL A 111 -5.75 3.93 -20.05
C VAL A 111 -6.16 5.38 -19.71
N ILE A 112 -5.90 5.85 -18.49
CA ILE A 112 -6.40 7.13 -17.99
C ILE A 112 -5.34 8.23 -18.12
N LEU A 113 -4.08 7.93 -17.77
CA LEU A 113 -3.00 8.93 -17.79
C LEU A 113 -2.24 8.94 -19.11
N GLY A 114 -2.53 8.00 -20.03
CA GLY A 114 -1.83 7.89 -21.32
C GLY A 114 -0.34 7.51 -21.15
N THR A 115 0.04 6.86 -20.05
CA THR A 115 1.42 6.46 -19.80
C THR A 115 1.88 5.47 -20.87
N VAL A 116 2.98 5.79 -21.54
CA VAL A 116 3.60 4.87 -22.51
C VAL A 116 4.58 3.98 -21.76
N ILE A 117 4.38 2.66 -21.89
CA ILE A 117 5.28 1.65 -21.33
C ILE A 117 5.72 0.70 -22.47
N SER A 118 7.01 0.41 -22.52
CA SER A 118 7.58 -0.51 -23.50
C SER A 118 7.17 -1.96 -23.21
N SER A 119 7.23 -2.82 -24.22
CA SER A 119 6.95 -4.26 -24.02
C SER A 119 7.87 -4.91 -22.97
N GLY A 120 9.13 -4.46 -22.89
CA GLY A 120 10.07 -4.92 -21.88
C GLY A 120 9.65 -4.53 -20.46
N GLU A 121 9.19 -3.26 -20.28
CA GLU A 121 8.66 -2.80 -18.98
C GLU A 121 7.37 -3.52 -18.59
N VAL A 122 6.47 -3.81 -19.56
CA VAL A 122 5.27 -4.60 -19.30
C VAL A 122 5.63 -5.99 -18.77
N LEU A 123 6.59 -6.67 -19.40
CA LEU A 123 7.05 -7.99 -18.96
C LEU A 123 7.71 -7.92 -17.57
N ALA A 124 8.55 -6.92 -17.34
CA ALA A 124 9.21 -6.72 -16.04
C ALA A 124 8.20 -6.42 -14.91
N ILE A 125 7.26 -5.51 -15.15
CA ILE A 125 6.16 -5.18 -14.21
C ILE A 125 5.30 -6.42 -13.93
N GLY A 126 4.91 -7.14 -14.99
CA GLY A 126 4.16 -8.40 -14.89
C GLY A 126 4.91 -9.44 -14.06
N GLY A 127 6.22 -9.57 -14.29
CA GLY A 127 7.11 -10.45 -13.53
C GLY A 127 7.17 -10.08 -12.03
N ILE A 128 7.32 -8.79 -11.71
CA ILE A 128 7.30 -8.31 -10.32
C ILE A 128 5.96 -8.65 -9.66
N ILE A 129 4.84 -8.32 -10.29
CA ILE A 129 3.51 -8.58 -9.74
C ILE A 129 3.29 -10.08 -9.53
N ALA A 130 3.57 -10.90 -10.53
CA ALA A 130 3.45 -12.35 -10.41
C ALA A 130 4.38 -12.92 -9.33
N GLY A 131 5.61 -12.42 -9.25
CA GLY A 131 6.59 -12.79 -8.23
C GLY A 131 6.10 -12.47 -6.81
N VAL A 132 5.54 -11.27 -6.61
CA VAL A 132 4.96 -10.86 -5.32
C VAL A 132 3.78 -11.74 -4.95
N LEU A 133 2.88 -12.02 -5.90
CA LEU A 133 1.74 -12.90 -5.66
C LEU A 133 2.18 -14.31 -5.26
N LEU A 134 3.15 -14.88 -5.98
CA LEU A 134 3.71 -16.21 -5.66
C LEU A 134 4.38 -16.23 -4.28
N LEU A 135 5.19 -15.22 -3.96
CA LEU A 135 5.89 -15.13 -2.68
C LEU A 135 4.93 -14.95 -1.51
N SER A 136 3.89 -14.14 -1.69
CA SER A 136 2.92 -13.84 -0.63
C SER A 136 1.91 -14.96 -0.42
N THR A 137 1.80 -15.93 -1.34
CA THR A 137 0.80 -17.01 -1.31
C THR A 137 1.43 -18.30 -0.78
N ARG A 138 0.75 -18.97 0.15
CA ARG A 138 1.06 -20.34 0.55
C ARG A 138 0.15 -21.32 -0.18
N PHE A 139 0.73 -22.09 -1.10
CA PHE A 139 -0.02 -23.03 -1.91
C PHE A 139 -0.61 -24.18 -1.08
N SER A 140 0.05 -24.59 0.01
CA SER A 140 -0.50 -25.55 0.96
C SER A 140 -1.82 -25.08 1.57
N GLU A 141 -1.91 -23.82 1.98
CA GLU A 141 -3.13 -23.20 2.52
C GLU A 141 -4.20 -23.01 1.43
N LEU A 142 -3.80 -22.56 0.24
CA LEU A 142 -4.72 -22.41 -0.89
C LEU A 142 -5.30 -23.76 -1.32
N ARG A 143 -4.49 -24.82 -1.34
CA ARG A 143 -4.94 -26.18 -1.66
C ARG A 143 -5.94 -26.72 -0.65
N SER A 144 -5.75 -26.44 0.64
CA SER A 144 -6.70 -26.82 1.69
C SER A 144 -8.05 -26.13 1.54
N LEU A 145 -8.06 -24.89 1.02
CA LEU A 145 -9.29 -24.16 0.67
C LEU A 145 -10.07 -24.86 -0.46
N VAL A 146 -9.36 -25.18 -1.55
CA VAL A 146 -9.96 -25.79 -2.74
C VAL A 146 -10.47 -27.22 -2.46
N SER A 147 -9.79 -27.95 -1.59
CA SER A 147 -10.20 -29.30 -1.19
C SER A 147 -11.37 -29.36 -0.19
N GLY A 148 -11.92 -28.21 0.21
CA GLY A 148 -13.01 -28.13 1.19
C GLY A 148 -12.62 -28.49 2.63
N GLN A 149 -11.32 -28.71 2.88
CA GLN A 149 -10.77 -29.00 4.22
C GLN A 149 -10.38 -27.70 4.96
N GLY A 150 -10.43 -26.55 4.26
CA GLY A 150 -10.14 -25.25 4.82
C GLY A 150 -11.22 -24.80 5.81
N SER A 151 -10.83 -24.24 6.94
CA SER A 151 -11.76 -23.63 7.87
C SER A 151 -12.48 -22.43 7.22
N ALA A 152 -13.71 -22.14 7.62
CA ALA A 152 -14.48 -20.97 7.16
C ALA A 152 -13.70 -19.62 7.35
N ASN A 153 -12.67 -19.61 8.18
CA ASN A 153 -11.80 -18.46 8.41
C ASN A 153 -10.84 -18.15 7.25
N LEU A 154 -10.57 -19.10 6.34
CA LEU A 154 -9.65 -18.89 5.23
C LEU A 154 -10.20 -17.93 4.16
N THR A 155 -11.52 -17.93 3.93
CA THR A 155 -12.19 -17.00 3.02
C THR A 155 -12.56 -15.68 3.70
N ALA A 156 -12.46 -15.64 5.03
CA ALA A 156 -12.74 -14.43 5.78
C ALA A 156 -11.75 -13.33 5.38
N GLY A 157 -12.26 -12.16 5.06
CA GLY A 157 -11.43 -11.01 4.66
C GLY A 157 -11.12 -10.90 3.17
N VAL A 158 -11.29 -11.95 2.35
CA VAL A 158 -11.00 -11.91 0.90
C VAL A 158 -11.74 -10.77 0.19
N GLY A 159 -13.06 -10.63 0.41
CA GLY A 159 -13.83 -9.54 -0.17
C GLY A 159 -13.35 -8.15 0.26
N SER A 160 -12.91 -8.01 1.53
CA SER A 160 -12.32 -6.77 2.03
C SER A 160 -10.96 -6.48 1.38
N ALA A 161 -10.13 -7.50 1.18
CA ALA A 161 -8.83 -7.37 0.51
C ALA A 161 -8.99 -6.96 -0.97
N LEU A 162 -9.92 -7.58 -1.69
CA LEU A 162 -10.25 -7.21 -3.07
C LEU A 162 -10.75 -5.76 -3.17
N GLY A 163 -11.71 -5.38 -2.32
CA GLY A 163 -12.22 -4.01 -2.27
C GLY A 163 -11.11 -3.00 -1.98
N SER A 164 -10.23 -3.29 -1.02
CA SER A 164 -9.06 -2.46 -0.71
C SER A 164 -8.14 -2.31 -1.92
N SER A 165 -7.80 -3.41 -2.60
CA SER A 165 -6.93 -3.43 -3.76
C SER A 165 -7.47 -2.57 -4.91
N VAL A 166 -8.76 -2.70 -5.24
CA VAL A 166 -9.40 -1.91 -6.30
C VAL A 166 -9.36 -0.42 -5.96
N ILE A 167 -9.68 -0.08 -4.72
CA ILE A 167 -9.71 1.33 -4.28
C ILE A 167 -8.30 1.91 -4.28
N PHE A 168 -7.31 1.22 -3.75
CA PHE A 168 -5.91 1.68 -3.79
C PHE A 168 -5.41 1.85 -5.23
N GLY A 169 -5.73 0.92 -6.13
CA GLY A 169 -5.39 1.04 -7.54
C GLY A 169 -5.88 2.36 -8.16
N GLY A 170 -7.11 2.77 -7.85
CA GLY A 170 -7.66 4.06 -8.26
C GLY A 170 -7.03 5.27 -7.56
N ILE A 171 -6.75 5.17 -6.25
CA ILE A 171 -6.11 6.26 -5.49
C ILE A 171 -4.73 6.61 -6.06
N TYR A 172 -3.93 5.61 -6.43
CA TYR A 172 -2.60 5.86 -7.01
C TYR A 172 -2.66 6.57 -8.36
N ILE A 173 -3.74 6.38 -9.15
CA ILE A 173 -3.98 7.17 -10.36
C ILE A 173 -4.23 8.64 -10.01
N VAL A 174 -5.04 8.92 -8.99
CA VAL A 174 -5.27 10.29 -8.53
C VAL A 174 -3.98 10.93 -8.04
N ILE A 175 -3.15 10.21 -7.29
CA ILE A 175 -1.84 10.69 -6.84
C ILE A 175 -0.93 10.95 -8.06
N GLY A 176 -0.88 10.02 -9.02
CA GLY A 176 -0.10 10.15 -10.26
C GLY A 176 -0.48 11.36 -11.09
N TYR A 177 -1.78 11.68 -11.15
CA TYR A 177 -2.29 12.88 -11.80
C TYR A 177 -1.97 14.15 -11.01
N ALA A 178 -2.20 14.14 -9.69
CA ALA A 178 -2.19 15.35 -8.88
C ALA A 178 -0.78 15.76 -8.42
N ALA A 179 0.10 14.83 -8.09
CA ALA A 179 1.41 15.13 -7.51
C ALA A 179 2.25 16.08 -8.37
N PRO A 180 2.34 15.93 -9.72
CA PRO A 180 3.07 16.88 -10.56
C PRO A 180 2.49 18.29 -10.59
N LEU A 181 1.22 18.44 -10.19
CA LEU A 181 0.49 19.71 -10.23
C LEU A 181 0.48 20.45 -8.88
N VAL A 182 0.90 19.78 -7.81
CA VAL A 182 0.90 20.37 -6.47
C VAL A 182 2.27 20.29 -5.81
N SER A 183 2.70 19.14 -5.30
CA SER A 183 4.01 18.95 -4.66
C SER A 183 4.19 17.52 -4.14
N ILE A 184 5.27 17.28 -3.38
CA ILE A 184 5.56 15.96 -2.75
C ILE A 184 4.62 15.70 -1.58
N THR A 185 4.41 16.68 -0.69
CA THR A 185 3.71 16.48 0.58
C THR A 185 2.20 16.61 0.48
N ILE A 186 1.69 17.45 -0.43
CA ILE A 186 0.26 17.76 -0.54
C ILE A 186 -0.61 16.54 -0.82
N PRO A 187 -0.25 15.60 -1.71
CA PRO A 187 -1.05 14.40 -1.91
C PRO A 187 -1.23 13.61 -0.61
N VAL A 188 -0.13 13.38 0.13
CA VAL A 188 -0.18 12.65 1.40
C VAL A 188 -0.98 13.41 2.45
N LEU A 189 -0.71 14.72 2.59
CA LEU A 189 -1.42 15.60 3.52
C LEU A 189 -2.94 15.54 3.31
N MET A 190 -3.39 15.73 2.07
CA MET A 190 -4.82 15.76 1.73
C MET A 190 -5.48 14.40 1.98
N LEU A 191 -4.86 13.29 1.54
CA LEU A 191 -5.38 11.96 1.78
C LEU A 191 -5.55 11.69 3.29
N ARG A 192 -4.55 12.05 4.10
CA ARG A 192 -4.55 11.77 5.54
C ARG A 192 -5.48 12.70 6.31
N ALA A 193 -5.49 13.99 5.98
CA ALA A 193 -6.38 14.96 6.62
C ALA A 193 -7.86 14.61 6.40
N VAL A 194 -8.23 14.31 5.15
CA VAL A 194 -9.61 13.94 4.82
C VAL A 194 -9.96 12.57 5.41
N ALA A 195 -9.07 11.56 5.31
CA ALA A 195 -9.33 10.24 5.87
C ALA A 195 -9.50 10.28 7.39
N ALA A 196 -8.65 11.01 8.10
CA ALA A 196 -8.75 11.15 9.56
C ALA A 196 -10.04 11.90 9.96
N SER A 197 -10.31 13.05 9.35
CA SER A 197 -11.51 13.84 9.65
C SER A 197 -12.81 13.07 9.36
N ALA A 198 -12.92 12.46 8.19
CA ALA A 198 -14.06 11.63 7.83
C ALA A 198 -14.19 10.40 8.73
N GLY A 199 -13.07 9.78 9.10
CA GLY A 199 -13.06 8.63 9.99
C GLY A 199 -13.60 8.95 11.38
N PHE A 200 -13.22 10.10 11.96
CA PHE A 200 -13.80 10.54 13.24
C PHE A 200 -15.27 10.91 13.10
N ALA A 201 -15.64 11.61 12.04
CA ALA A 201 -17.04 11.99 11.79
C ALA A 201 -17.96 10.78 11.60
N LEU A 202 -17.48 9.72 10.93
CA LEU A 202 -18.25 8.51 10.67
C LEU A 202 -18.23 7.51 11.83
N ALA A 203 -17.30 7.62 12.78
CA ALA A 203 -17.17 6.68 13.89
C ALA A 203 -18.45 6.46 14.69
N PRO A 204 -19.24 7.51 15.06
CA PRO A 204 -20.51 7.32 15.77
C PRO A 204 -21.54 6.58 14.93
N VAL A 205 -21.64 6.92 13.63
CA VAL A 205 -22.57 6.28 12.69
C VAL A 205 -22.27 4.80 12.52
N LEU A 206 -20.96 4.47 12.45
CA LEU A 206 -20.47 3.10 12.31
C LEU A 206 -20.37 2.37 13.66
N LYS A 207 -20.80 3.02 14.75
CA LYS A 207 -20.73 2.49 16.13
C LYS A 207 -19.32 1.99 16.52
N GLN A 208 -18.29 2.75 16.08
CA GLN A 208 -16.89 2.43 16.38
C GLN A 208 -16.40 3.22 17.61
N ASP A 209 -15.71 2.53 18.51
CA ASP A 209 -15.01 3.19 19.62
C ASP A 209 -13.68 3.76 19.15
N VAL A 210 -13.58 5.09 19.14
CA VAL A 210 -12.37 5.83 18.77
C VAL A 210 -11.79 6.64 19.92
N ARG A 211 -12.23 6.39 21.16
CA ARG A 211 -11.73 7.12 22.34
C ARG A 211 -10.22 6.91 22.49
N PRO A 212 -9.47 7.95 22.88
CA PRO A 212 -8.04 7.82 23.14
C PRO A 212 -7.76 6.73 24.17
N SER A 213 -6.72 5.94 23.93
CA SER A 213 -6.22 4.95 24.89
C SER A 213 -4.69 4.90 24.83
N ARG A 214 -4.04 4.51 25.91
CA ARG A 214 -2.57 4.34 25.93
C ARG A 214 -2.09 3.40 24.83
N MET A 215 -2.88 2.40 24.48
CA MET A 215 -2.56 1.44 23.42
C MET A 215 -2.72 2.05 22.01
N ALA A 216 -3.65 2.99 21.82
CA ALA A 216 -3.81 3.70 20.55
C ALA A 216 -2.63 4.65 20.24
N LEU A 217 -1.89 5.06 21.26
CA LEU A 217 -0.65 5.85 21.15
C LEU A 217 0.59 4.99 21.42
N SER A 218 0.49 3.68 21.27
CA SER A 218 1.64 2.79 21.44
C SER A 218 2.73 3.07 20.39
N TRP A 219 3.99 2.75 20.75
CA TRP A 219 5.13 2.91 19.85
C TRP A 219 4.91 2.22 18.49
N LYS A 220 4.13 1.12 18.45
CA LYS A 220 3.82 0.42 17.20
C LYS A 220 2.94 1.26 16.27
N ILE A 221 1.93 1.95 16.80
CA ILE A 221 1.10 2.88 16.02
C ILE A 221 1.93 4.06 15.52
N ILE A 222 2.83 4.57 16.35
CA ILE A 222 3.73 5.68 15.97
C ILE A 222 4.65 5.23 14.83
N ILE A 223 5.26 4.05 14.94
CA ILE A 223 6.10 3.50 13.86
C ILE A 223 5.28 3.24 12.60
N MET A 224 4.09 2.68 12.72
CA MET A 224 3.21 2.48 11.56
C MET A 224 2.93 3.79 10.82
N GLY A 225 2.54 4.84 11.55
CA GLY A 225 2.29 6.15 10.95
C GLY A 225 3.54 6.79 10.33
N ALA A 226 4.71 6.61 10.95
CA ALA A 226 5.98 7.09 10.41
C ALA A 226 6.38 6.35 9.13
N LEU A 227 6.22 5.03 9.11
CA LEU A 227 6.48 4.21 7.92
C LEU A 227 5.50 4.55 6.78
N GLU A 228 4.21 4.76 7.10
CA GLU A 228 3.23 5.22 6.14
C GLU A 228 3.62 6.58 5.53
N ALA A 229 4.04 7.54 6.37
CA ALA A 229 4.51 8.84 5.91
C ALA A 229 5.72 8.70 4.98
N ALA A 230 6.75 7.97 5.41
CA ALA A 230 7.97 7.77 4.64
C ALA A 230 7.69 7.06 3.31
N GLY A 231 6.88 6.00 3.32
CA GLY A 231 6.51 5.24 2.13
C GLY A 231 5.75 6.09 1.10
N PHE A 232 4.74 6.85 1.53
CA PHE A 232 3.98 7.71 0.64
C PHE A 232 4.78 8.90 0.12
N LEU A 233 5.62 9.53 0.95
CA LEU A 233 6.51 10.61 0.50
C LEU A 233 7.54 10.11 -0.51
N ALA A 234 8.15 8.95 -0.26
CA ALA A 234 9.07 8.31 -1.21
C ALA A 234 8.35 8.00 -2.53
N PHE A 235 7.16 7.43 -2.47
CA PHE A 235 6.35 7.11 -3.65
C PHE A 235 6.01 8.36 -4.46
N THR A 236 5.54 9.43 -3.81
CA THR A 236 5.22 10.70 -4.47
C THR A 236 6.46 11.35 -5.07
N TYR A 237 7.59 11.32 -4.35
CA TYR A 237 8.87 11.78 -4.89
C TYR A 237 9.28 10.98 -6.14
N GLY A 238 9.10 9.67 -6.13
CA GLY A 238 9.36 8.82 -7.29
C GLY A 238 8.51 9.18 -8.50
N ILE A 239 7.23 9.52 -8.31
CA ILE A 239 6.36 10.02 -9.41
C ILE A 239 6.94 11.28 -10.02
N LEU A 240 7.41 12.23 -9.19
CA LEU A 240 7.94 13.52 -9.65
C LEU A 240 9.32 13.39 -10.30
N SER A 241 10.05 12.34 -10.02
CA SER A 241 11.43 12.15 -10.51
C SER A 241 11.52 11.71 -11.97
N ALA A 242 10.47 11.11 -12.52
CA ALA A 242 10.44 10.66 -13.91
C ALA A 242 9.01 10.60 -14.45
N SER A 243 8.82 11.15 -15.66
CA SER A 243 7.54 11.03 -16.37
C SER A 243 7.21 9.56 -16.64
N GLY A 244 5.96 9.18 -16.42
CA GLY A 244 5.50 7.80 -16.63
C GLY A 244 5.95 6.77 -15.58
N ALA A 245 6.59 7.19 -14.49
CA ALA A 245 7.12 6.29 -13.45
C ALA A 245 6.04 5.53 -12.66
N LEU A 246 4.78 5.92 -12.71
CA LEU A 246 3.71 5.38 -11.85
C LEU A 246 3.56 3.86 -11.95
N PRO A 247 3.53 3.19 -13.13
CA PRO A 247 3.44 1.73 -13.23
C PRO A 247 4.61 1.02 -12.55
N ILE A 248 5.83 1.53 -12.76
CA ILE A 248 7.06 1.00 -12.18
C ILE A 248 7.02 1.13 -10.65
N LEU A 249 6.70 2.33 -10.17
CA LEU A 249 6.56 2.62 -8.74
C LEU A 249 5.48 1.76 -8.07
N ALA A 250 4.33 1.59 -8.74
CA ALA A 250 3.26 0.75 -8.21
C ALA A 250 3.70 -0.71 -8.12
N ALA A 251 4.36 -1.25 -9.17
CA ALA A 251 4.83 -2.63 -9.19
C ALA A 251 5.86 -2.89 -8.08
N ILE A 252 6.86 -2.02 -7.94
CA ILE A 252 7.91 -2.16 -6.91
C ILE A 252 7.36 -1.89 -5.52
N GLY A 253 6.53 -0.85 -5.34
CA GLY A 253 5.83 -0.57 -4.07
C GLY A 253 4.96 -1.73 -3.62
N GLY A 254 4.37 -2.46 -4.58
CA GLY A 254 3.62 -3.70 -4.36
C GLY A 254 4.45 -4.84 -3.74
N MET A 255 5.78 -4.79 -3.81
CA MET A 255 6.65 -5.73 -3.10
C MET A 255 6.51 -5.63 -1.57
N GLY A 256 5.80 -4.61 -1.05
CA GLY A 256 5.43 -4.52 0.37
C GLY A 256 4.72 -5.77 0.87
N GLY A 257 3.90 -6.44 0.04
CA GLY A 257 3.29 -7.74 0.37
C GLY A 257 4.32 -8.84 0.63
N ALA A 258 5.38 -8.87 -0.18
CA ALA A 258 6.51 -9.77 0.00
C ALA A 258 7.29 -9.46 1.29
N VAL A 259 7.48 -8.18 1.59
CA VAL A 259 8.13 -7.73 2.84
C VAL A 259 7.30 -8.16 4.05
N ALA A 260 5.98 -7.92 4.04
CA ALA A 260 5.09 -8.34 5.12
C ALA A 260 5.10 -9.87 5.32
N ALA A 261 5.08 -10.64 4.22
CA ALA A 261 5.18 -12.09 4.26
C ALA A 261 6.53 -12.57 4.81
N SER A 262 7.63 -11.91 4.41
CA SER A 262 8.98 -12.24 4.89
C SER A 262 9.13 -12.08 6.40
N TYR A 263 8.47 -11.10 7.02
CA TYR A 263 8.43 -10.99 8.48
C TYR A 263 7.79 -12.21 9.14
N GLY A 264 6.73 -12.78 8.54
CA GLY A 264 6.12 -14.02 9.01
C GLY A 264 7.13 -15.18 9.00
N LEU A 265 7.90 -15.31 7.91
CA LEU A 265 8.93 -16.34 7.77
C LEU A 265 10.04 -16.21 8.81
N VAL A 266 10.57 -14.99 8.99
CA VAL A 266 11.70 -14.73 9.91
C VAL A 266 11.28 -14.91 11.37
N PHE A 267 10.16 -14.31 11.78
CA PHE A 267 9.74 -14.31 13.18
C PHE A 267 9.00 -15.57 13.60
N LEU A 268 8.31 -16.25 12.67
CA LEU A 268 7.62 -17.51 12.95
C LEU A 268 8.45 -18.74 12.58
N LYS A 269 9.70 -18.55 12.06
CA LYS A 269 10.62 -19.60 11.60
C LYS A 269 9.97 -20.58 10.61
N GLU A 270 9.10 -20.07 9.77
CA GLU A 270 8.40 -20.84 8.75
C GLU A 270 9.33 -21.20 7.60
N ARG A 271 9.14 -22.35 6.97
CA ARG A 271 9.89 -22.71 5.76
C ARG A 271 9.20 -22.14 4.53
N LEU A 272 10.02 -21.64 3.59
CA LEU A 272 9.52 -21.21 2.28
C LEU A 272 9.02 -22.42 1.49
N GLU A 273 7.89 -22.27 0.87
CA GLU A 273 7.39 -23.21 -0.14
C GLU A 273 8.10 -22.94 -1.49
N PRO A 274 8.19 -23.95 -2.39
CA PRO A 274 8.85 -23.79 -3.69
C PRO A 274 8.30 -22.63 -4.53
N ASN A 275 6.99 -22.38 -4.50
CA ASN A 275 6.37 -21.26 -5.19
C ASN A 275 6.82 -19.90 -4.62
N GLN A 276 7.08 -19.81 -3.33
CA GLN A 276 7.57 -18.60 -2.68
C GLN A 276 9.01 -18.30 -3.10
N ILE A 277 9.86 -19.33 -3.22
CA ILE A 277 11.22 -19.19 -3.76
C ILE A 277 11.17 -18.74 -5.23
N ALA A 278 10.33 -19.37 -6.05
CA ALA A 278 10.13 -18.96 -7.45
C ALA A 278 9.63 -17.50 -7.53
N GLY A 279 8.75 -17.09 -6.61
CA GLY A 279 8.25 -15.72 -6.49
C GLY A 279 9.37 -14.70 -6.22
N ILE A 280 10.28 -15.01 -5.30
CA ILE A 280 11.46 -14.15 -5.02
C ILE A 280 12.30 -13.97 -6.29
N VAL A 281 12.64 -15.08 -6.95
CA VAL A 281 13.48 -15.04 -8.17
C VAL A 281 12.80 -14.20 -9.25
N LEU A 282 11.49 -14.43 -9.49
CA LEU A 282 10.74 -13.74 -10.53
C LEU A 282 10.64 -12.23 -10.25
N ALA A 283 10.37 -11.82 -8.99
CA ALA A 283 10.33 -10.42 -8.61
C ALA A 283 11.69 -9.73 -8.79
N LEU A 284 12.79 -10.39 -8.38
CA LEU A 284 14.15 -9.86 -8.54
C LEU A 284 14.51 -9.72 -10.02
N VAL A 285 14.24 -10.73 -10.84
CA VAL A 285 14.46 -10.67 -12.30
C VAL A 285 13.70 -9.48 -12.90
N GLY A 286 12.43 -9.25 -12.52
CA GLY A 286 11.65 -8.10 -12.96
C GLY A 286 12.30 -6.76 -12.58
N VAL A 287 12.76 -6.61 -11.33
CA VAL A 287 13.46 -5.38 -10.88
C VAL A 287 14.76 -5.16 -11.66
N PHE A 288 15.59 -6.20 -11.82
CA PHE A 288 16.84 -6.09 -12.61
C PHE A 288 16.58 -5.79 -14.08
N THR A 289 15.50 -6.34 -14.67
CA THR A 289 15.08 -6.01 -16.03
C THR A 289 14.72 -4.52 -16.14
N LEU A 290 13.96 -3.96 -15.18
CA LEU A 290 13.65 -2.53 -15.16
C LEU A 290 14.90 -1.66 -15.02
N LEU A 291 15.87 -2.06 -14.19
CA LEU A 291 17.14 -1.37 -14.04
C LEU A 291 17.93 -1.37 -15.35
N TYR A 292 17.95 -2.49 -16.07
CA TYR A 292 18.63 -2.62 -17.38
C TYR A 292 17.97 -1.79 -18.48
N LEU A 293 16.63 -1.80 -18.55
CA LEU A 293 15.88 -1.03 -19.55
C LEU A 293 15.93 0.48 -19.32
N GLY A 294 16.16 0.90 -18.08
CA GLY A 294 16.16 2.31 -17.67
C GLY A 294 17.55 2.97 -17.63
N GLY A 295 18.61 2.23 -17.86
CA GLY A 295 20.00 2.70 -18.00
C GLY A 295 20.35 2.99 -19.41
#